data_40994e639beae3b0d976ee2cbf9bb6e3
#
_entry.id   40994e639beae3b0d976ee2cbf9bb6e3
#
_cell.length_a   1.000
_cell.length_b   1.000
_cell.length_c   1.000
_cell.angle_alpha   90.00
_cell.angle_beta   90.00
_cell.angle_gamma   90.00
#
_symmetry.space_group_name_H-M   'P 1'
#
loop_
_entity.id
_entity.type
_entity.pdbx_description
1 polymer ?
#
loop_
_entity_poly.entity_id
_entity_poly.type
_entity_poly.pdbx_seq_one_letter_code
_entity_poly.pdbx_strand_id
1 'polypeptide(L)'
;MATKPGIIPSERVTLTRALPFGVPKFMVSTVATGLAKFGEYTKTKDIIIMHSVADIAGLNRVTRSVMWKAAVSVAAMARSDERRVTEVRGRVPVAMSMLGTTTPGALRAIATLERHGFEVVAFHQNGTGGIAMEDMIREGVFRGVLDMNTHEIGDRVVRGLHGAIADYRLESAGAMGLPQVVAPGSAYYTVQGPVDELTENMRGRKMIAHNVHHTLVRL
;
A
#
# COMPACT_ATOMS: atom_id res chain seq x y z
N MET A 1 32.23 -12.47 -20.56
CA MET A 1 31.25 -12.38 -19.44
C MET A 1 30.16 -11.45 -19.89
N ALA A 2 28.99 -11.98 -20.29
CA ALA A 2 27.88 -11.17 -20.76
C ALA A 2 27.14 -10.59 -19.55
N THR A 3 27.17 -9.28 -19.40
CA THR A 3 26.33 -8.56 -18.43
C THR A 3 24.87 -8.77 -18.80
N LYS A 4 24.08 -9.31 -17.89
CA LYS A 4 22.63 -9.44 -18.07
C LYS A 4 22.03 -8.07 -18.33
N PRO A 5 21.34 -7.84 -19.47
CA PRO A 5 20.68 -6.57 -19.71
C PRO A 5 19.45 -6.45 -18.82
N GLY A 6 19.26 -5.30 -18.22
CA GLY A 6 17.94 -4.84 -17.78
C GLY A 6 17.56 -4.95 -16.31
N ILE A 7 18.50 -5.09 -15.38
CA ILE A 7 18.19 -4.87 -13.96
C ILE A 7 18.39 -3.37 -13.68
N ILE A 8 17.27 -2.66 -13.44
CA ILE A 8 17.38 -1.34 -12.77
C ILE A 8 18.12 -1.60 -11.47
N PRO A 9 19.22 -0.90 -11.18
CA PRO A 9 19.90 -1.08 -9.91
C PRO A 9 18.89 -0.92 -8.79
N SER A 10 18.75 -1.94 -7.94
CA SER A 10 17.84 -1.96 -6.78
C SER A 10 17.96 -0.69 -5.92
N GLU A 11 19.12 -0.07 -5.92
CA GLU A 11 19.45 1.18 -5.25
C GLU A 11 18.61 2.39 -5.69
N ARG A 12 18.37 2.59 -7.01
CA ARG A 12 17.59 3.74 -7.50
C ARG A 12 16.12 3.65 -7.12
N VAL A 13 15.56 2.47 -7.17
CA VAL A 13 14.17 2.22 -6.71
C VAL A 13 14.06 2.41 -5.20
N THR A 14 15.08 2.02 -4.46
CA THR A 14 15.15 2.19 -3.00
C THR A 14 15.20 3.66 -2.61
N LEU A 15 16.02 4.48 -3.29
CA LEU A 15 16.09 5.92 -3.05
C LEU A 15 14.74 6.62 -3.27
N THR A 16 14.06 6.30 -4.37
CA THR A 16 12.73 6.89 -4.66
C THR A 16 11.71 6.52 -3.58
N ARG A 17 11.78 5.29 -3.05
CA ARG A 17 10.89 4.83 -1.97
C ARG A 17 11.25 5.40 -0.59
N ALA A 18 12.47 5.87 -0.38
CA ALA A 18 12.88 6.51 0.86
C ALA A 18 12.28 7.93 1.05
N LEU A 19 11.77 8.54 -0.02
CA LEU A 19 11.14 9.85 0.06
C LEU A 19 9.77 9.73 0.76
N PRO A 20 9.41 10.70 1.64
CA PRO A 20 8.12 10.74 2.33
C PRO A 20 6.94 10.83 1.36
N PHE A 21 5.74 10.51 1.86
CA PHE A 21 4.48 10.77 1.16
C PHE A 21 4.37 12.25 0.76
N GLY A 22 3.79 12.54 -0.42
CA GLY A 22 3.61 13.89 -0.95
C GLY A 22 4.82 14.49 -1.65
N VAL A 23 6.04 13.98 -1.47
CA VAL A 23 7.18 14.40 -2.29
C VAL A 23 7.01 13.86 -3.70
N PRO A 24 7.04 14.69 -4.76
CA PRO A 24 6.87 14.22 -6.13
C PRO A 24 7.87 13.14 -6.52
N LYS A 25 7.36 11.98 -6.91
CA LYS A 25 8.14 10.81 -7.28
C LYS A 25 7.76 10.34 -8.68
N PHE A 26 8.73 10.32 -9.57
CA PHE A 26 8.52 9.92 -10.97
C PHE A 26 9.63 8.98 -11.44
N MET A 27 9.26 7.87 -12.01
CA MET A 27 10.19 6.87 -12.54
C MET A 27 9.89 6.60 -14.01
N VAL A 28 10.92 6.66 -14.86
CA VAL A 28 10.85 6.15 -16.24
C VAL A 28 11.46 4.75 -16.26
N SER A 29 10.75 3.78 -16.80
CA SER A 29 11.19 2.38 -16.79
C SER A 29 10.93 1.69 -18.11
N THR A 30 11.87 0.84 -18.55
CA THR A 30 11.73 -0.05 -19.71
C THR A 30 10.95 -1.31 -19.39
N VAL A 31 10.80 -1.66 -18.10
CA VAL A 31 10.27 -2.96 -17.63
C VAL A 31 9.01 -2.83 -16.77
N ALA A 32 8.45 -1.63 -16.64
CA ALA A 32 7.24 -1.39 -15.83
C ALA A 32 5.94 -1.81 -16.54
N THR A 33 6.00 -2.76 -17.46
CA THR A 33 4.87 -3.27 -18.27
C THR A 33 4.94 -4.77 -18.43
N GLY A 34 3.90 -5.38 -18.98
CA GLY A 34 3.83 -6.81 -19.24
C GLY A 34 3.78 -7.63 -17.93
N LEU A 35 4.63 -8.62 -17.82
CA LEU A 35 4.73 -9.50 -16.65
C LEU A 35 5.42 -8.85 -15.44
N ALA A 36 5.95 -7.62 -15.58
CA ALA A 36 6.59 -6.93 -14.46
C ALA A 36 5.54 -6.58 -13.40
N LYS A 37 5.83 -6.94 -12.16
CA LYS A 37 4.94 -6.66 -11.03
C LYS A 37 5.11 -5.20 -10.61
N PHE A 38 4.17 -4.35 -11.01
CA PHE A 38 4.15 -2.92 -10.68
C PHE A 38 4.38 -2.65 -9.18
N GLY A 39 3.76 -3.44 -8.31
CA GLY A 39 3.94 -3.35 -6.87
C GLY A 39 5.37 -3.54 -6.37
N GLU A 40 6.23 -4.22 -7.12
CA GLU A 40 7.65 -4.35 -6.76
C GLU A 40 8.41 -3.03 -6.87
N TYR A 41 7.94 -2.13 -7.74
CA TYR A 41 8.53 -0.80 -7.93
C TYR A 41 7.96 0.22 -6.96
N THR A 42 6.65 0.27 -6.80
CA THR A 42 5.96 1.26 -5.96
C THR A 42 5.90 0.87 -4.50
N LYS A 43 5.73 -0.44 -4.20
CA LYS A 43 5.35 -0.92 -2.87
C LYS A 43 4.19 -0.10 -2.29
N THR A 44 4.43 0.63 -1.21
CA THR A 44 3.46 1.46 -0.49
C THR A 44 3.55 2.95 -0.81
N LYS A 45 4.39 3.35 -1.77
CA LYS A 45 4.67 4.77 -2.07
C LYS A 45 3.91 5.28 -3.29
N ASP A 46 3.59 6.57 -3.27
CA ASP A 46 2.91 7.35 -4.30
C ASP A 46 3.82 7.66 -5.50
N ILE A 47 4.33 6.63 -6.20
CA ILE A 47 5.25 6.74 -7.32
C ILE A 47 4.51 6.71 -8.64
N ILE A 48 4.71 7.72 -9.50
CA ILE A 48 4.26 7.70 -10.90
C ILE A 48 5.28 6.97 -11.74
N ILE A 49 4.84 5.98 -12.53
CA ILE A 49 5.71 5.23 -13.43
C ILE A 49 5.28 5.48 -14.87
N MET A 50 6.25 5.87 -15.71
CA MET A 50 6.08 6.03 -17.15
C MET A 50 6.90 4.98 -17.89
N HIS A 51 6.28 4.28 -18.85
CA HIS A 51 7.00 3.37 -19.74
C HIS A 51 7.88 4.16 -20.72
N SER A 52 9.12 3.74 -20.88
CA SER A 52 10.09 4.41 -21.78
C SER A 52 9.81 4.16 -23.26
N VAL A 53 8.93 3.21 -23.61
CA VAL A 53 8.58 2.75 -24.96
C VAL A 53 9.74 2.07 -25.69
N ALA A 54 10.95 2.59 -25.55
CA ALA A 54 12.19 2.04 -26.07
C ALA A 54 13.23 1.93 -24.97
N ASP A 55 14.26 1.14 -25.19
CA ASP A 55 15.39 1.05 -24.27
C ASP A 55 16.08 2.41 -24.08
N ILE A 56 16.50 2.68 -22.85
CA ILE A 56 17.18 3.91 -22.46
C ILE A 56 18.67 3.78 -22.80
N ALA A 57 18.95 3.50 -24.08
CA ALA A 57 20.31 3.35 -24.64
C ALA A 57 20.69 4.61 -25.43
N GLY A 58 20.71 5.76 -24.76
CA GLY A 58 21.00 7.06 -25.35
C GLY A 58 19.75 7.86 -25.75
N LEU A 59 19.96 9.08 -26.28
CA LEU A 59 18.91 10.01 -26.65
C LEU A 59 18.58 9.90 -28.14
N ASN A 60 17.41 9.38 -28.44
CA ASN A 60 16.79 9.35 -29.78
C ASN A 60 15.43 10.08 -29.75
N ARG A 61 14.72 10.12 -30.89
CA ARG A 61 13.43 10.84 -30.95
C ARG A 61 12.38 10.30 -29.96
N VAL A 62 12.36 9.00 -29.65
CA VAL A 62 11.42 8.36 -28.74
C VAL A 62 11.81 8.68 -27.29
N THR A 63 13.05 8.37 -26.91
CA THR A 63 13.52 8.60 -25.53
C THR A 63 13.57 10.08 -25.17
N ARG A 64 13.88 10.99 -26.12
CA ARG A 64 13.76 12.44 -25.89
C ARG A 64 12.34 12.86 -25.56
N SER A 65 11.33 12.36 -26.30
CA SER A 65 9.92 12.67 -26.05
C SER A 65 9.48 12.17 -24.66
N VAL A 66 9.86 10.95 -24.28
CA VAL A 66 9.54 10.36 -22.97
C VAL A 66 10.22 11.15 -21.85
N MET A 67 11.51 11.40 -21.95
CA MET A 67 12.26 12.15 -20.92
C MET A 67 11.76 13.58 -20.76
N TRP A 68 11.40 14.24 -21.88
CA TRP A 68 10.81 15.58 -21.82
C TRP A 68 9.48 15.57 -21.07
N LYS A 69 8.58 14.62 -21.37
CA LYS A 69 7.29 14.48 -20.65
C LYS A 69 7.50 14.21 -19.17
N ALA A 70 8.42 13.31 -18.83
CA ALA A 70 8.75 13.02 -17.44
C ALA A 70 9.28 14.26 -16.71
N ALA A 71 10.20 15.02 -17.35
CA ALA A 71 10.76 16.23 -16.78
C ALA A 71 9.71 17.32 -16.56
N VAL A 72 8.81 17.56 -17.53
CA VAL A 72 7.71 18.51 -17.40
C VAL A 72 6.75 18.11 -16.29
N SER A 73 6.41 16.81 -16.20
CA SER A 73 5.52 16.28 -15.15
C SER A 73 6.11 16.51 -13.75
N VAL A 74 7.37 16.13 -13.54
CA VAL A 74 8.05 16.34 -12.25
C VAL A 74 8.15 17.83 -11.91
N ALA A 75 8.51 18.66 -12.90
CA ALA A 75 8.62 20.11 -12.68
C ALA A 75 7.25 20.75 -12.34
N ALA A 76 6.18 20.30 -12.95
CA ALA A 76 4.83 20.77 -12.65
C ALA A 76 4.41 20.35 -11.22
N MET A 77 4.62 19.09 -10.86
CA MET A 77 4.34 18.60 -9.50
C MET A 77 5.16 19.35 -8.44
N ALA A 78 6.46 19.56 -8.67
CA ALA A 78 7.34 20.26 -7.73
C ALA A 78 6.99 21.74 -7.55
N ARG A 79 6.31 22.34 -8.52
CA ARG A 79 5.83 23.75 -8.45
C ARG A 79 4.41 23.84 -7.90
N SER A 80 3.67 22.75 -7.83
CA SER A 80 2.32 22.75 -7.28
C SER A 80 2.36 22.93 -5.76
N ASP A 81 1.43 23.71 -5.25
CA ASP A 81 1.20 23.81 -3.81
C ASP A 81 0.23 22.70 -3.39
N GLU A 82 0.76 21.51 -3.14
CA GLU A 82 -0.03 20.33 -2.75
C GLU A 82 -0.83 20.59 -1.47
N ARG A 83 -0.34 21.41 -0.56
CA ARG A 83 -1.04 21.75 0.70
C ARG A 83 -2.43 22.32 0.45
N ARG A 84 -2.64 23.05 -0.66
CA ARG A 84 -3.96 23.59 -1.01
C ARG A 84 -4.99 22.51 -1.33
N VAL A 85 -4.55 21.36 -1.76
CA VAL A 85 -5.41 20.25 -2.16
C VAL A 85 -5.59 19.23 -1.03
N THR A 86 -4.55 19.03 -0.21
CA THR A 86 -4.50 17.96 0.80
C THR A 86 -4.91 18.41 2.19
N GLU A 87 -4.85 19.70 2.52
CA GLU A 87 -5.33 20.17 3.83
C GLU A 87 -6.87 20.27 3.87
N VAL A 88 -7.50 19.36 4.57
CA VAL A 88 -8.90 19.51 4.98
C VAL A 88 -8.91 20.41 6.24
N ARG A 89 -9.08 21.71 6.03
CA ARG A 89 -8.98 22.71 7.10
C ARG A 89 -9.88 22.35 8.30
N GLY A 90 -9.28 22.38 9.50
CA GLY A 90 -9.97 22.19 10.76
C GLY A 90 -10.32 20.73 11.09
N ARG A 91 -9.86 19.76 10.32
CA ARG A 91 -10.04 18.34 10.63
C ARG A 91 -8.75 17.69 11.14
N VAL A 92 -8.89 16.72 12.05
CA VAL A 92 -7.77 15.97 12.62
C VAL A 92 -7.63 14.64 11.86
N PRO A 93 -6.49 14.37 11.18
CA PRO A 93 -6.32 13.16 10.40
C PRO A 93 -6.14 11.92 11.28
N VAL A 94 -6.92 10.88 11.00
CA VAL A 94 -6.91 9.58 11.71
C VAL A 94 -6.76 8.47 10.69
N ALA A 95 -5.81 7.55 10.93
CA ALA A 95 -5.67 6.33 10.14
C ALA A 95 -6.69 5.28 10.58
N MET A 96 -7.27 4.55 9.63
CA MET A 96 -8.17 3.43 9.91
C MET A 96 -7.81 2.22 9.07
N SER A 97 -7.76 1.05 9.68
CA SER A 97 -7.69 -0.22 8.94
C SER A 97 -9.07 -0.78 8.62
N MET A 98 -9.28 -1.28 7.40
CA MET A 98 -10.52 -1.95 7.01
C MET A 98 -10.29 -3.06 5.97
N LEU A 99 -11.23 -4.00 5.92
CA LEU A 99 -11.29 -5.05 4.90
C LEU A 99 -12.78 -5.35 4.64
N GLY A 100 -13.11 -6.05 3.55
CA GLY A 100 -14.47 -6.28 3.10
C GLY A 100 -15.48 -6.65 4.18
N THR A 101 -15.13 -7.59 5.06
CA THR A 101 -16.00 -8.07 6.16
C THR A 101 -16.24 -7.01 7.26
N THR A 102 -15.34 -6.06 7.46
CA THR A 102 -15.50 -4.97 8.43
C THR A 102 -16.05 -3.69 7.81
N THR A 103 -16.26 -3.63 6.49
CA THR A 103 -16.69 -2.42 5.77
C THR A 103 -17.95 -1.77 6.35
N PRO A 104 -19.04 -2.49 6.69
CA PRO A 104 -20.24 -1.82 7.25
C PRO A 104 -19.96 -1.11 8.59
N GLY A 105 -19.15 -1.74 9.46
CA GLY A 105 -18.72 -1.12 10.72
C GLY A 105 -17.77 0.06 10.50
N ALA A 106 -16.82 -0.08 9.58
CA ALA A 106 -15.89 0.98 9.22
C ALA A 106 -16.58 2.23 8.67
N LEU A 107 -17.55 2.07 7.77
CA LEU A 107 -18.32 3.20 7.23
C LEU A 107 -19.13 3.94 8.32
N ARG A 108 -19.67 3.22 9.31
CA ARG A 108 -20.33 3.85 10.46
C ARG A 108 -19.34 4.61 11.34
N ALA A 109 -18.16 4.04 11.59
CA ALA A 109 -17.10 4.68 12.35
C ALA A 109 -16.59 5.94 11.64
N ILE A 110 -16.36 5.89 10.32
CA ILE A 110 -15.99 7.03 9.48
C ILE A 110 -17.04 8.15 9.65
N ALA A 111 -18.30 7.87 9.38
CA ALA A 111 -19.37 8.85 9.49
C ALA A 111 -19.47 9.45 10.90
N THR A 112 -19.15 8.69 11.94
CA THR A 112 -19.14 9.18 13.32
C THR A 112 -17.96 10.09 13.58
N LEU A 113 -16.74 9.68 13.21
CA LEU A 113 -15.53 10.47 13.37
C LEU A 113 -15.60 11.80 12.59
N GLU A 114 -16.09 11.76 11.36
CA GLU A 114 -16.23 12.96 10.52
C GLU A 114 -17.18 14.00 11.14
N ARG A 115 -18.29 13.56 11.78
CA ARG A 115 -19.18 14.46 12.52
C ARG A 115 -18.51 15.12 13.73
N HIS A 116 -17.44 14.52 14.25
CA HIS A 116 -16.67 15.03 15.38
C HIS A 116 -15.39 15.77 14.96
N GLY A 117 -15.27 16.13 13.68
CA GLY A 117 -14.16 16.94 13.21
C GLY A 117 -12.90 16.17 12.85
N PHE A 118 -12.97 14.85 12.67
CA PHE A 118 -11.86 14.05 12.18
C PHE A 118 -11.94 13.87 10.65
N GLU A 119 -10.78 13.68 10.04
CA GLU A 119 -10.62 13.19 8.67
C GLU A 119 -10.11 11.75 8.75
N VAL A 120 -10.83 10.80 8.17
CA VAL A 120 -10.46 9.39 8.24
C VAL A 120 -9.87 8.92 6.93
N VAL A 121 -8.62 8.43 7.00
CA VAL A 121 -7.95 7.78 5.88
C VAL A 121 -7.99 6.28 6.10
N ALA A 122 -8.72 5.56 5.24
CA ALA A 122 -8.90 4.12 5.35
C ALA A 122 -7.87 3.35 4.51
N PHE A 123 -7.24 2.35 5.12
CA PHE A 123 -6.25 1.47 4.52
C PHE A 123 -6.79 0.06 4.39
N HIS A 124 -6.63 -0.52 3.20
CA HIS A 124 -7.11 -1.88 2.91
C HIS A 124 -6.15 -2.93 3.45
N GLN A 125 -6.62 -3.78 4.38
CA GLN A 125 -5.80 -4.75 5.09
C GLN A 125 -5.57 -6.03 4.26
N ASN A 126 -4.72 -5.91 3.25
CA ASN A 126 -4.32 -7.01 2.35
C ASN A 126 -2.79 -7.25 2.32
N GLY A 127 -2.09 -6.85 3.38
CA GLY A 127 -0.62 -6.86 3.50
C GLY A 127 -0.03 -5.49 3.15
N THR A 128 -0.18 -5.01 1.94
CA THR A 128 0.40 -3.73 1.49
C THR A 128 -0.26 -2.52 2.14
N GLY A 129 -1.56 -2.55 2.36
CA GLY A 129 -2.29 -1.44 2.98
C GLY A 129 -1.92 -1.23 4.45
N GLY A 130 -1.69 -2.31 5.20
CA GLY A 130 -1.19 -2.23 6.58
C GLY A 130 0.21 -1.65 6.65
N ILE A 131 1.11 -2.04 5.75
CA ILE A 131 2.45 -1.45 5.66
C ILE A 131 2.36 0.05 5.35
N ALA A 132 1.53 0.44 4.37
CA ALA A 132 1.35 1.85 4.01
C ALA A 132 0.84 2.68 5.19
N MET A 133 -0.13 2.15 5.95
CA MET A 133 -0.65 2.80 7.15
C MET A 133 0.43 3.01 8.21
N GLU A 134 1.19 1.97 8.54
CA GLU A 134 2.26 2.06 9.53
C GLU A 134 3.36 3.05 9.10
N ASP A 135 3.78 3.01 7.83
CA ASP A 135 4.77 3.95 7.28
C ASP A 135 4.30 5.40 7.43
N MET A 136 3.05 5.71 7.05
CA MET A 136 2.49 7.06 7.14
C MET A 136 2.27 7.51 8.59
N ILE A 137 1.98 6.59 9.53
CA ILE A 137 1.97 6.90 10.97
C ILE A 137 3.37 7.36 11.41
N ARG A 138 4.41 6.64 11.02
CA ARG A 138 5.81 6.99 11.33
C ARG A 138 6.27 8.29 10.65
N GLU A 139 5.73 8.61 9.50
CA GLU A 139 5.95 9.90 8.80
C GLU A 139 5.20 11.07 9.49
N GLY A 140 4.40 10.81 10.53
CA GLY A 140 3.71 11.84 11.32
C GLY A 140 2.47 12.42 10.67
N VAL A 141 1.90 11.71 9.67
CA VAL A 141 0.71 12.16 8.91
C VAL A 141 -0.54 12.19 9.80
N PHE A 142 -0.65 11.27 10.74
CA PHE A 142 -1.87 11.07 11.55
C PHE A 142 -1.71 11.56 12.98
N ARG A 143 -2.87 11.78 13.64
CA ARG A 143 -2.97 12.18 15.06
C ARG A 143 -3.65 11.12 15.92
N GLY A 144 -4.10 10.04 15.32
CA GLY A 144 -4.69 8.88 15.99
C GLY A 144 -4.90 7.72 15.04
N VAL A 145 -5.13 6.54 15.57
CA VAL A 145 -5.31 5.31 14.80
C VAL A 145 -6.52 4.53 15.30
N LEU A 146 -7.42 4.15 14.39
CA LEU A 146 -8.49 3.21 14.63
C LEU A 146 -8.22 1.92 13.83
N ASP A 147 -7.57 0.96 14.48
CA ASP A 147 -7.24 -0.32 13.87
C ASP A 147 -8.40 -1.31 14.01
N MET A 148 -9.37 -1.21 13.12
CA MET A 148 -10.59 -2.02 13.14
C MET A 148 -10.41 -3.41 12.57
N ASN A 149 -9.29 -3.66 11.88
CA ASN A 149 -9.08 -4.91 11.16
C ASN A 149 -7.65 -5.42 11.39
N THR A 150 -7.54 -6.56 12.08
CA THR A 150 -6.25 -7.21 12.39
C THR A 150 -6.04 -8.50 11.59
N HIS A 151 -6.79 -8.69 10.50
CA HIS A 151 -6.74 -9.86 9.63
C HIS A 151 -5.32 -10.25 9.18
N GLU A 152 -4.52 -9.27 8.77
CA GLU A 152 -3.15 -9.48 8.28
C GLU A 152 -2.25 -10.19 9.30
N ILE A 153 -2.49 -9.97 10.60
CA ILE A 153 -1.72 -10.61 11.68
C ILE A 153 -2.05 -12.11 11.72
N GLY A 154 -3.33 -12.46 11.61
CA GLY A 154 -3.76 -13.85 11.49
C GLY A 154 -3.13 -14.53 10.27
N ASP A 155 -3.20 -13.87 9.12
CA ASP A 155 -2.60 -14.36 7.87
C ASP A 155 -1.08 -14.55 7.99
N ARG A 156 -0.35 -13.66 8.67
CA ARG A 156 1.08 -13.84 8.91
C ARG A 156 1.36 -15.11 9.71
N VAL A 157 0.59 -15.36 10.76
CA VAL A 157 0.76 -16.55 11.61
C VAL A 157 0.53 -17.85 10.85
N VAL A 158 -0.50 -17.90 9.99
CA VAL A 158 -0.87 -19.09 9.25
C VAL A 158 -0.37 -19.10 7.80
N ARG A 159 0.48 -18.15 7.42
CA ARG A 159 1.02 -17.99 6.07
C ARG A 159 -0.06 -17.78 5.01
N GLY A 160 -1.08 -17.00 5.31
CA GLY A 160 -2.08 -16.53 4.37
C GLY A 160 -1.53 -15.48 3.41
N LEU A 161 -2.26 -15.20 2.34
CA LEU A 161 -1.83 -14.32 1.25
C LEU A 161 -1.64 -12.85 1.69
N HIS A 162 -2.37 -12.41 2.71
CA HIS A 162 -2.26 -11.05 3.24
C HIS A 162 -1.23 -10.91 4.38
N GLY A 163 -0.50 -11.98 4.69
CA GLY A 163 0.47 -12.04 5.80
C GLY A 163 1.80 -11.33 5.54
N ALA A 164 2.01 -10.72 4.38
CA ALA A 164 3.20 -9.91 4.09
C ALA A 164 3.06 -8.52 4.73
N ILE A 165 3.20 -8.44 6.05
CA ILE A 165 3.06 -7.23 6.87
C ILE A 165 4.41 -6.72 7.36
N ALA A 166 4.45 -5.46 7.79
CA ALA A 166 5.61 -4.90 8.49
C ALA A 166 5.83 -5.59 9.85
N ASP A 167 7.09 -5.74 10.25
CA ASP A 167 7.42 -6.30 11.58
C ASP A 167 6.93 -5.41 12.72
N TYR A 168 6.75 -4.12 12.45
CA TYR A 168 6.24 -3.11 13.38
C TYR A 168 4.72 -2.88 13.28
N ARG A 169 3.97 -3.82 12.75
CA ARG A 169 2.49 -3.75 12.65
C ARG A 169 1.87 -3.66 14.05
N LEU A 170 1.01 -2.67 14.28
CA LEU A 170 0.41 -2.24 15.56
C LEU A 170 1.36 -1.49 16.53
N GLU A 171 2.61 -1.26 16.15
CA GLU A 171 3.59 -0.64 17.05
C GLU A 171 3.85 0.84 16.77
N SER A 172 3.64 1.28 15.49
CA SER A 172 4.01 2.64 15.08
C SER A 172 3.25 3.73 15.83
N ALA A 173 1.97 3.54 16.10
CA ALA A 173 1.19 4.52 16.87
C ALA A 173 1.73 4.71 18.28
N GLY A 174 2.02 3.60 19.00
CA GLY A 174 2.64 3.64 20.32
C GLY A 174 4.02 4.28 20.31
N ALA A 175 4.86 3.93 19.32
CA ALA A 175 6.20 4.50 19.16
C ALA A 175 6.16 6.03 18.90
N MET A 176 5.11 6.52 18.24
CA MET A 176 4.88 7.94 17.96
C MET A 176 4.08 8.66 19.07
N GLY A 177 3.71 7.98 20.15
CA GLY A 177 2.89 8.53 21.22
C GLY A 177 1.46 8.90 20.80
N LEU A 178 0.92 8.24 19.76
CA LEU A 178 -0.43 8.49 19.26
C LEU A 178 -1.47 7.60 19.94
N PRO A 179 -2.69 8.12 20.19
CA PRO A 179 -3.79 7.29 20.64
C PRO A 179 -4.14 6.25 19.59
N GLN A 180 -4.31 5.00 20.03
CA GLN A 180 -4.69 3.88 19.17
C GLN A 180 -5.82 3.07 19.80
N VAL A 181 -6.84 2.76 19.02
CA VAL A 181 -7.89 1.81 19.34
C VAL A 181 -7.75 0.60 18.42
N VAL A 182 -7.68 -0.59 18.99
CA VAL A 182 -7.54 -1.85 18.26
C VAL A 182 -8.78 -2.71 18.45
N ALA A 183 -9.35 -3.19 17.35
CA ALA A 183 -10.42 -4.18 17.34
C ALA A 183 -10.01 -5.41 16.51
N PRO A 184 -10.34 -6.64 16.97
CA PRO A 184 -9.92 -7.87 16.30
C PRO A 184 -10.80 -8.21 15.09
N GLY A 185 -11.11 -7.21 14.27
CA GLY A 185 -11.93 -7.39 13.08
C GLY A 185 -11.27 -8.35 12.09
N SER A 186 -12.07 -9.27 11.55
CA SER A 186 -11.64 -10.26 10.56
C SER A 186 -10.53 -11.24 11.01
N ALA A 187 -10.24 -11.31 12.31
CA ALA A 187 -9.21 -12.21 12.85
C ALA A 187 -9.62 -13.71 12.87
N TYR A 188 -10.84 -14.02 12.49
CA TYR A 188 -11.42 -15.36 12.54
C TYR A 188 -11.26 -16.18 11.26
N TYR A 189 -10.67 -15.63 10.21
CA TYR A 189 -10.40 -16.34 8.96
C TYR A 189 -9.06 -15.90 8.36
N THR A 190 -8.55 -16.71 7.45
CA THR A 190 -7.36 -16.43 6.63
C THR A 190 -7.74 -16.40 5.16
N VAL A 191 -7.01 -15.61 4.37
CA VAL A 191 -7.11 -15.63 2.90
C VAL A 191 -6.01 -16.52 2.35
N GLN A 192 -6.41 -17.56 1.67
CA GLN A 192 -5.54 -18.55 1.04
C GLN A 192 -5.71 -18.54 -0.48
N GLY A 193 -4.85 -19.25 -1.19
CA GLY A 193 -4.94 -19.48 -2.64
C GLY A 193 -6.21 -20.22 -3.08
N PRO A 194 -6.26 -20.66 -4.34
CA PRO A 194 -7.34 -21.49 -4.86
C PRO A 194 -7.58 -22.74 -4.00
N VAL A 195 -8.80 -23.28 -4.01
CA VAL A 195 -9.20 -24.42 -3.18
C VAL A 195 -8.32 -25.66 -3.42
N ASP A 196 -7.90 -25.88 -4.65
CA ASP A 196 -7.05 -27.00 -5.06
C ASP A 196 -5.59 -26.88 -4.58
N GLU A 197 -5.14 -25.67 -4.29
CA GLU A 197 -3.79 -25.37 -3.78
C GLU A 197 -3.73 -25.37 -2.24
N LEU A 198 -4.85 -25.52 -1.54
CA LEU A 198 -4.90 -25.50 -0.08
C LEU A 198 -4.11 -26.64 0.53
N THR A 199 -3.39 -26.36 1.62
CA THR A 199 -2.74 -27.40 2.43
C THR A 199 -3.76 -28.30 3.12
N GLU A 200 -3.37 -29.52 3.49
CA GLU A 200 -4.27 -30.50 4.09
C GLU A 200 -4.95 -29.99 5.37
N ASN A 201 -4.20 -29.30 6.24
CA ASN A 201 -4.75 -28.73 7.47
C ASN A 201 -5.74 -27.58 7.23
N MET A 202 -5.73 -26.97 6.05
CA MET A 202 -6.70 -25.95 5.65
C MET A 202 -7.94 -26.54 5.00
N ARG A 203 -7.80 -27.63 4.22
CA ARG A 203 -8.92 -28.30 3.55
C ARG A 203 -9.97 -28.88 4.51
N GLY A 204 -9.55 -29.29 5.71
CA GLY A 204 -10.46 -29.80 6.74
C GLY A 204 -11.29 -28.74 7.46
N ARG A 205 -11.07 -27.45 7.17
CA ARG A 205 -11.74 -26.32 7.83
C ARG A 205 -12.93 -25.81 7.03
N LYS A 206 -13.84 -25.12 7.71
CA LYS A 206 -14.92 -24.39 7.03
C LYS A 206 -14.32 -23.33 6.12
N MET A 207 -14.69 -23.33 4.84
CA MET A 207 -14.15 -22.43 3.84
C MET A 207 -15.23 -21.91 2.91
N ILE A 208 -14.92 -20.80 2.26
CA ILE A 208 -15.74 -20.16 1.21
C ILE A 208 -14.81 -19.76 0.07
N ALA A 209 -15.02 -20.29 -1.13
CA ALA A 209 -14.36 -19.80 -2.33
C ALA A 209 -14.85 -18.37 -2.61
N HIS A 210 -13.96 -17.40 -2.45
CA HIS A 210 -14.29 -15.99 -2.65
C HIS A 210 -14.25 -15.62 -4.14
N ASN A 211 -13.24 -16.10 -4.83
CA ASN A 211 -13.09 -16.00 -6.28
C ASN A 211 -12.12 -17.11 -6.78
N VAL A 212 -11.77 -17.09 -8.05
CA VAL A 212 -10.89 -18.12 -8.66
C VAL A 212 -9.47 -18.15 -8.08
N HIS A 213 -9.04 -17.10 -7.39
CA HIS A 213 -7.69 -16.96 -6.84
C HIS A 213 -7.64 -16.99 -5.31
N HIS A 214 -8.79 -16.81 -4.63
CA HIS A 214 -8.82 -16.62 -3.18
C HIS A 214 -9.89 -17.48 -2.52
N THR A 215 -9.50 -18.16 -1.45
CA THR A 215 -10.37 -18.92 -0.55
C THR A 215 -10.28 -18.34 0.86
N LEU A 216 -11.42 -18.05 1.46
CA LEU A 216 -11.51 -17.68 2.86
C LEU A 216 -11.62 -18.95 3.69
N VAL A 217 -10.67 -19.19 4.58
CA VAL A 217 -10.64 -20.37 5.45
C VAL A 217 -10.76 -19.92 6.90
N ARG A 218 -11.70 -20.51 7.65
CA ARG A 218 -11.90 -20.20 9.06
C ARG A 218 -10.69 -20.64 9.90
N LEU A 219 -10.18 -19.77 10.77
CA LEU A 219 -9.15 -20.05 11.75
C LEU A 219 -9.67 -20.77 13.00
#